data_b7148ccd2b8fc95f2fd946c8a47c8d75
#
_entry.id   b7148ccd2b8fc95f2fd946c8a47c8d75
#
_cell.length_a   1.000
_cell.length_b   1.000
_cell.length_c   1.000
_cell.angle_alpha   90.00
_cell.angle_beta   90.00
_cell.angle_gamma   90.00
#
_symmetry.space_group_name_H-M   'P 1'
#
loop_
_entity.id
_entity.type
_entity.pdbx_description
1 polymer ?
#
loop_
_entity_poly.entity_id
_entity_poly.type
_entity_poly.pdbx_seq_one_letter_code
_entity_poly.pdbx_strand_id
1 'polypeptide(L)'
;MNFKKILRTAVFAAAVALATVSCKKDEETAVAYLSGSLVFKAPGYVKTGSEVTFTASGVTHPENKPLGLYYKVTPGMEKSDTLDVPFDPENGLSWTYTIGDEPQTYTVACYVFATGYSASSSSQTMVSVSSRTDGTGSITGTDFNSGAYSSFTDERDGKSYFTVTAGGREWFAQNLAYEEAVSDGENDLGCGVPYVNSEAMADIFGIYYTQEQARHACPDGWELPDGEAWLALAVEAAGNEGVSSDGFAVAGTFTGIAGALMTDAAFNTITMWEYWPQVKITNSTGFSALSTGFATVSGDTVPAFEAATQKAVFWTADTEGDTGLYHYITVDNPDIYSGYGYESMAASLRCVKSAN
;
A
#
# COMPACT_ATOMS: atom_id res chain seq x y z
N MET A 1 3.74 -38.20 10.96
CA MET A 1 3.41 -37.97 12.37
C MET A 1 2.61 -36.68 12.43
N ASN A 2 1.33 -36.78 12.76
CA ASN A 2 0.33 -35.71 12.64
C ASN A 2 0.54 -34.59 13.65
N PHE A 3 0.65 -33.35 13.21
CA PHE A 3 0.42 -32.16 14.02
C PHE A 3 -0.81 -31.39 13.51
N LYS A 4 -1.98 -31.94 13.77
CA LYS A 4 -3.24 -31.18 13.87
C LYS A 4 -3.57 -31.05 15.34
N LYS A 5 -3.89 -29.85 15.78
CA LYS A 5 -4.51 -29.35 17.02
C LYS A 5 -3.58 -28.39 17.76
N ILE A 6 -4.00 -27.12 17.80
CA ILE A 6 -4.46 -26.42 19.00
C ILE A 6 -4.86 -25.01 18.55
N LEU A 7 -6.15 -24.81 18.28
CA LEU A 7 -6.80 -23.53 18.48
C LEU A 7 -8.02 -23.83 19.35
N ARG A 8 -7.90 -23.67 20.65
CA ARG A 8 -9.02 -23.73 21.59
C ARG A 8 -9.19 -22.38 22.27
N THR A 9 -10.25 -21.72 21.84
CA THR A 9 -10.99 -20.66 22.51
C THR A 9 -11.06 -20.87 24.01
N ALA A 10 -10.46 -19.95 24.77
CA ALA A 10 -10.69 -19.90 26.22
C ALA A 10 -11.95 -19.07 26.48
N VAL A 11 -13.07 -19.74 26.68
CA VAL A 11 -14.27 -19.17 27.30
C VAL A 11 -14.07 -19.24 28.81
N PHE A 12 -13.89 -18.09 29.46
CA PHE A 12 -13.92 -18.01 30.90
C PHE A 12 -15.39 -18.04 31.39
N ALA A 13 -15.83 -19.19 31.83
CA ALA A 13 -17.03 -19.31 32.62
C ALA A 13 -16.67 -19.05 34.10
N ALA A 14 -17.02 -17.89 34.61
CA ALA A 14 -16.94 -17.62 36.04
C ALA A 14 -18.12 -18.32 36.72
N ALA A 15 -17.84 -19.35 37.55
CA ALA A 15 -18.80 -19.96 38.42
C ALA A 15 -19.08 -19.01 39.59
N VAL A 16 -20.32 -18.51 39.66
CA VAL A 16 -20.81 -17.73 40.79
C VAL A 16 -21.29 -18.70 41.87
N ALA A 17 -20.62 -18.72 43.03
CA ALA A 17 -21.08 -19.37 44.21
C ALA A 17 -22.26 -18.59 44.80
N LEU A 18 -23.42 -19.26 44.94
CA LEU A 18 -24.58 -18.70 45.65
C LEU A 18 -24.26 -18.62 47.15
N ALA A 19 -23.99 -17.41 47.62
CA ALA A 19 -24.17 -17.07 49.02
C ALA A 19 -25.54 -16.38 49.16
N THR A 20 -26.50 -17.00 49.75
CA THR A 20 -27.79 -16.39 50.09
C THR A 20 -27.57 -15.39 51.24
N VAL A 21 -27.34 -14.14 50.90
CA VAL A 21 -27.52 -13.01 51.82
C VAL A 21 -28.73 -12.25 51.33
N SER A 22 -29.75 -12.20 52.17
CA SER A 22 -30.91 -11.34 51.99
C SER A 22 -30.45 -9.91 51.96
N CYS A 23 -30.25 -9.36 50.75
CA CYS A 23 -30.08 -7.93 50.53
C CYS A 23 -31.26 -7.40 49.73
N LYS A 24 -31.71 -6.25 50.13
CA LYS A 24 -32.70 -5.41 49.42
C LYS A 24 -32.46 -5.51 47.91
N LYS A 25 -33.55 -5.66 47.16
CA LYS A 25 -33.57 -5.44 45.74
C LYS A 25 -33.00 -4.02 45.43
N ASP A 26 -31.73 -3.95 45.20
CA ASP A 26 -31.20 -2.82 44.41
C ASP A 26 -31.84 -2.97 43.03
N GLU A 27 -32.68 -2.04 42.64
CA GLU A 27 -33.15 -1.93 41.28
C GLU A 27 -31.88 -1.81 40.40
N GLU A 28 -31.56 -2.88 39.65
CA GLU A 28 -30.62 -2.77 38.55
C GLU A 28 -31.16 -1.66 37.66
N THR A 29 -30.60 -0.48 37.79
CA THR A 29 -30.88 0.64 36.87
C THR A 29 -30.45 0.16 35.48
N ALA A 30 -31.44 -0.13 34.65
CA ALA A 30 -31.21 -0.53 33.27
C ALA A 30 -30.33 0.52 32.65
N VAL A 31 -29.13 0.12 32.17
CA VAL A 31 -28.19 1.04 31.52
C VAL A 31 -28.84 1.53 30.24
N ALA A 32 -29.02 2.86 30.13
CA ALA A 32 -29.55 3.47 28.93
C ALA A 32 -28.48 3.46 27.82
N TYR A 33 -28.94 3.36 26.59
CA TYR A 33 -28.07 3.37 25.40
C TYR A 33 -28.32 4.59 24.53
N LEU A 34 -27.27 5.08 23.87
CA LEU A 34 -27.39 6.08 22.83
C LEU A 34 -28.09 5.45 21.61
N SER A 35 -28.73 6.27 20.79
CA SER A 35 -29.44 5.82 19.58
C SER A 35 -28.51 5.79 18.39
N GLY A 36 -28.72 4.84 17.47
CA GLY A 36 -27.94 4.68 16.25
C GLY A 36 -26.69 3.81 16.44
N SER A 37 -25.84 3.79 15.42
CA SER A 37 -24.59 3.03 15.39
C SER A 37 -23.42 3.95 15.12
N LEU A 38 -22.35 3.84 15.91
CA LEU A 38 -21.15 4.63 15.72
C LEU A 38 -20.48 4.32 14.39
N VAL A 39 -20.34 5.31 13.55
CA VAL A 39 -19.50 5.31 12.37
C VAL A 39 -18.27 6.15 12.66
N PHE A 40 -17.14 5.49 12.79
CA PHE A 40 -15.84 6.12 13.00
C PHE A 40 -14.95 5.84 11.79
N LYS A 41 -14.29 6.87 11.27
CA LYS A 41 -13.38 6.76 10.13
C LYS A 41 -12.03 7.35 10.48
N ALA A 42 -10.99 6.55 10.28
CA ALA A 42 -9.60 6.97 10.21
C ALA A 42 -9.03 6.45 8.88
N PRO A 43 -8.11 7.18 8.24
CA PRO A 43 -7.43 6.67 7.05
C PRO A 43 -6.56 5.46 7.40
N GLY A 44 -6.39 4.52 6.47
CA GLY A 44 -5.51 3.37 6.67
C GLY A 44 -4.04 3.76 6.67
N TYR A 45 -3.68 4.72 5.80
CA TYR A 45 -2.32 5.25 5.67
C TYR A 45 -2.34 6.78 5.65
N VAL A 46 -1.30 7.39 6.21
CA VAL A 46 -1.11 8.85 6.28
C VAL A 46 0.36 9.19 6.11
N LYS A 47 0.68 10.37 5.59
CA LYS A 47 2.07 10.83 5.51
C LYS A 47 2.58 11.25 6.90
N THR A 48 3.84 10.93 7.22
CA THR A 48 4.52 11.47 8.41
C THR A 48 4.50 13.00 8.39
N GLY A 49 4.39 13.62 9.56
CA GLY A 49 4.33 15.09 9.70
C GLY A 49 3.03 15.73 9.21
N SER A 50 2.08 14.97 8.65
CA SER A 50 0.81 15.52 8.17
C SER A 50 -0.24 15.66 9.29
N GLU A 51 -1.32 16.38 8.99
CA GLU A 51 -2.50 16.42 9.84
C GLU A 51 -3.57 15.47 9.31
N VAL A 52 -4.23 14.77 10.22
CA VAL A 52 -5.35 13.89 9.93
C VAL A 52 -6.57 14.28 10.76
N THR A 53 -7.72 14.34 10.12
CA THR A 53 -8.98 14.62 10.84
C THR A 53 -9.78 13.34 11.01
N PHE A 54 -10.02 12.97 12.26
CA PHE A 54 -10.90 11.87 12.62
C PHE A 54 -12.34 12.38 12.72
N THR A 55 -13.29 11.57 12.31
CA THR A 55 -14.72 11.91 12.40
C THR A 55 -15.52 10.78 13.02
N ALA A 56 -16.47 11.12 13.87
CA ALA A 56 -17.44 10.20 14.42
C ALA A 56 -18.86 10.66 14.08
N SER A 57 -19.72 9.73 13.68
CA SER A 57 -21.10 10.03 13.32
C SER A 57 -22.02 8.83 13.61
N GLY A 58 -23.31 8.98 13.30
CA GLY A 58 -24.29 7.90 13.36
C GLY A 58 -24.86 7.63 14.76
N VAL A 59 -24.35 8.28 15.82
CA VAL A 59 -24.86 8.17 17.20
C VAL A 59 -25.58 9.46 17.59
N THR A 60 -26.73 9.34 18.21
CA THR A 60 -27.52 10.47 18.72
C THR A 60 -27.95 10.24 20.15
N HIS A 61 -28.19 11.33 20.89
CA HIS A 61 -28.82 11.28 22.19
C HIS A 61 -30.34 11.08 22.02
N PRO A 62 -30.99 10.13 22.69
CA PRO A 62 -32.45 9.90 22.56
C PRO A 62 -33.31 11.14 22.83
N GLU A 63 -32.82 12.05 23.67
CA GLU A 63 -33.47 13.31 24.00
C GLU A 63 -32.87 14.52 23.28
N ASN A 64 -32.12 14.32 22.19
CA ASN A 64 -31.43 15.36 21.41
C ASN A 64 -30.50 16.27 22.23
N LYS A 65 -29.88 15.73 23.28
CA LYS A 65 -28.87 16.46 24.07
C LYS A 65 -27.49 16.34 23.40
N PRO A 66 -26.57 17.30 23.69
CA PRO A 66 -25.18 17.19 23.21
C PRO A 66 -24.50 15.90 23.68
N LEU A 67 -23.62 15.37 22.83
CA LEU A 67 -22.79 14.22 23.12
C LEU A 67 -21.38 14.67 23.50
N GLY A 68 -20.68 13.89 24.31
CA GLY A 68 -19.25 14.00 24.51
C GLY A 68 -18.51 13.07 23.55
N LEU A 69 -17.32 13.46 23.17
CA LEU A 69 -16.42 12.65 22.35
C LEU A 69 -15.06 12.57 23.03
N TYR A 70 -14.53 11.36 23.07
CA TYR A 70 -13.18 11.09 23.55
C TYR A 70 -12.43 10.32 22.48
N TYR A 71 -11.28 10.84 22.04
CA TYR A 71 -10.35 10.16 21.17
C TYR A 71 -9.13 9.70 21.97
N LYS A 72 -8.61 8.56 21.56
CA LYS A 72 -7.35 8.02 22.05
C LYS A 72 -6.51 7.59 20.87
N VAL A 73 -5.37 8.24 20.67
CA VAL A 73 -4.37 7.87 19.67
C VAL A 73 -3.18 7.26 20.38
N THR A 74 -2.79 6.06 19.98
CA THR A 74 -1.65 5.34 20.56
C THR A 74 -0.63 5.09 19.46
N PRO A 75 0.49 5.84 19.44
CA PRO A 75 1.59 5.61 18.50
C PRO A 75 2.39 4.38 18.93
N GLY A 76 2.42 3.34 18.10
CA GLY A 76 3.22 2.14 18.36
C GLY A 76 2.98 1.56 19.76
N MET A 77 4.06 1.49 20.54
CA MET A 77 4.04 1.07 21.96
C MET A 77 4.17 2.24 22.95
N GLU A 78 4.02 3.46 22.47
CA GLU A 78 4.18 4.67 23.27
C GLU A 78 2.93 4.99 24.10
N LYS A 79 3.05 6.07 24.89
CA LYS A 79 1.92 6.57 25.66
C LYS A 79 0.87 7.16 24.73
N SER A 80 -0.38 6.80 24.96
CA SER A 80 -1.51 7.32 24.19
C SER A 80 -1.72 8.81 24.41
N ASP A 81 -1.99 9.51 23.34
CA ASP A 81 -2.57 10.84 23.38
C ASP A 81 -4.10 10.74 23.48
N THR A 82 -4.67 11.58 24.31
CA THR A 82 -6.11 11.57 24.56
C THR A 82 -6.67 12.98 24.45
N LEU A 83 -7.85 13.11 23.87
CA LEU A 83 -8.56 14.36 23.75
C LEU A 83 -10.05 14.16 24.03
N ASP A 84 -10.56 14.93 24.99
CA ASP A 84 -11.99 15.11 25.19
C ASP A 84 -12.47 16.27 24.31
N VAL A 85 -13.34 15.97 23.36
CA VAL A 85 -13.88 16.96 22.43
C VAL A 85 -15.36 17.20 22.78
N PRO A 86 -15.77 18.42 23.19
CA PRO A 86 -17.18 18.76 23.32
C PRO A 86 -17.83 18.73 21.92
N PHE A 87 -19.12 18.41 21.89
CA PHE A 87 -19.89 18.46 20.66
C PHE A 87 -19.90 19.91 20.11
N ASP A 88 -19.47 20.04 18.85
CA ASP A 88 -19.51 21.27 18.09
C ASP A 88 -20.67 21.21 17.07
N PRO A 89 -21.68 22.11 17.13
CA PRO A 89 -22.76 22.08 16.17
C PRO A 89 -22.35 22.37 14.73
N GLU A 90 -21.20 23.03 14.49
CA GLU A 90 -20.69 23.37 13.17
C GLU A 90 -19.82 22.24 12.60
N ASN A 91 -18.94 21.66 13.41
CA ASN A 91 -17.97 20.64 12.99
C ASN A 91 -18.36 19.21 13.44
N GLY A 92 -19.41 19.06 14.21
CA GLY A 92 -19.84 17.77 14.75
C GLY A 92 -18.83 17.18 15.72
N LEU A 93 -18.59 15.88 15.62
CA LEU A 93 -17.66 15.13 16.45
C LEU A 93 -16.36 14.86 15.67
N SER A 94 -15.52 15.87 15.50
CA SER A 94 -14.24 15.77 14.78
C SER A 94 -13.04 16.18 15.62
N TRP A 95 -11.88 15.66 15.26
CA TRP A 95 -10.59 16.02 15.85
C TRP A 95 -9.48 15.94 14.82
N THR A 96 -8.64 16.97 14.75
CA THR A 96 -7.42 16.96 13.94
C THR A 96 -6.22 16.62 14.80
N TYR A 97 -5.43 15.65 14.34
CA TYR A 97 -4.23 15.15 15.02
C TYR A 97 -3.03 15.27 14.09
N THR A 98 -1.91 15.77 14.63
CA THR A 98 -0.64 15.85 13.89
C THR A 98 0.12 14.54 14.04
N ILE A 99 0.45 13.93 12.88
CA ILE A 99 1.21 12.69 12.80
C ILE A 99 2.69 12.99 13.10
N GLY A 100 3.35 12.10 13.84
CA GLY A 100 4.79 12.22 14.09
C GLY A 100 5.65 12.06 12.83
N ASP A 101 6.92 12.45 12.94
CA ASP A 101 7.86 12.46 11.81
C ASP A 101 8.38 11.05 11.44
N GLU A 102 8.22 10.08 12.32
CA GLU A 102 8.71 8.71 12.10
C GLU A 102 7.59 7.78 11.63
N PRO A 103 7.85 6.89 10.63
CA PRO A 103 6.90 5.87 10.21
C PRO A 103 6.56 4.90 11.33
N GLN A 104 5.28 4.75 11.64
CA GLN A 104 4.83 3.81 12.67
C GLN A 104 3.35 3.45 12.53
N THR A 105 2.92 2.50 13.33
CA THR A 105 1.52 2.09 13.43
C THR A 105 0.84 2.80 14.59
N TYR A 106 -0.34 3.35 14.35
CA TYR A 106 -1.19 3.97 15.35
C TYR A 106 -2.43 3.13 15.59
N THR A 107 -2.83 3.01 16.84
CA THR A 107 -4.19 2.56 17.18
C THR A 107 -5.02 3.79 17.53
N VAL A 108 -6.08 4.04 16.78
CA VAL A 108 -6.99 5.18 17.00
C VAL A 108 -8.32 4.63 17.51
N ALA A 109 -8.72 5.05 18.71
CA ALA A 109 -10.01 4.69 19.31
C ALA A 109 -10.86 5.94 19.52
N CYS A 110 -12.15 5.79 19.31
CA CYS A 110 -13.16 6.81 19.49
C CYS A 110 -14.24 6.32 20.44
N TYR A 111 -14.65 7.18 21.38
CA TYR A 111 -15.72 6.91 22.34
C TYR A 111 -16.71 8.07 22.29
N VAL A 112 -17.97 7.79 22.02
CA VAL A 112 -19.06 8.77 22.06
C VAL A 112 -19.91 8.48 23.30
N PHE A 113 -20.15 9.46 24.14
CA PHE A 113 -20.79 9.27 25.44
C PHE A 113 -21.76 10.38 25.81
N ALA A 114 -22.64 10.07 26.74
CA ALA A 114 -23.46 11.04 27.46
C ALA A 114 -23.69 10.58 28.91
N THR A 115 -23.90 11.51 29.82
CA THR A 115 -24.15 11.21 31.23
C THR A 115 -25.38 10.31 31.40
N GLY A 116 -25.23 9.19 32.07
CA GLY A 116 -26.30 8.20 32.32
C GLY A 116 -26.53 7.20 31.17
N TYR A 117 -25.69 7.22 30.12
CA TYR A 117 -25.76 6.31 28.98
C TYR A 117 -24.47 5.50 28.83
N SER A 118 -24.59 4.30 28.29
CA SER A 118 -23.43 3.54 27.85
C SER A 118 -22.76 4.23 26.66
N ALA A 119 -21.43 4.33 26.70
CA ALA A 119 -20.67 4.86 25.58
C ALA A 119 -20.70 3.91 24.39
N SER A 120 -20.74 4.48 23.19
CA SER A 120 -20.46 3.78 21.94
C SER A 120 -18.98 3.95 21.60
N SER A 121 -18.28 2.89 21.18
CA SER A 121 -16.85 2.94 20.88
C SER A 121 -16.51 2.18 19.61
N SER A 122 -15.45 2.65 18.95
CA SER A 122 -14.84 1.99 17.79
C SER A 122 -13.34 2.24 17.80
N SER A 123 -12.56 1.35 17.18
CA SER A 123 -11.13 1.54 17.01
C SER A 123 -10.69 1.07 15.62
N GLN A 124 -9.66 1.73 15.09
CA GLN A 124 -9.04 1.42 13.81
C GLN A 124 -7.52 1.51 13.90
N THR A 125 -6.86 0.84 12.99
CA THR A 125 -5.39 0.93 12.81
C THR A 125 -5.11 1.90 11.68
N MET A 126 -4.12 2.77 11.89
CA MET A 126 -3.60 3.71 10.92
C MET A 126 -2.09 3.58 10.88
N VAL A 127 -1.49 3.68 9.70
CA VAL A 127 -0.04 3.56 9.50
C VAL A 127 0.48 4.87 8.93
N SER A 128 1.47 5.47 9.60
CA SER A 128 2.18 6.60 9.00
C SER A 128 3.32 6.10 8.12
N VAL A 129 3.49 6.79 7.00
CA VAL A 129 4.50 6.45 5.99
C VAL A 129 5.28 7.69 5.58
N SER A 130 6.57 7.52 5.30
CA SER A 130 7.43 8.54 4.72
C SER A 130 7.89 8.12 3.34
N SER A 131 8.08 9.10 2.45
CA SER A 131 8.55 8.83 1.09
C SER A 131 9.92 8.19 1.09
N ARG A 132 10.22 7.47 0.01
CA ARG A 132 11.48 6.80 -0.28
C ARG A 132 12.47 7.77 -0.92
N THR A 133 13.08 8.65 -0.15
CA THR A 133 13.98 9.67 -0.71
C THR A 133 15.45 9.25 -0.75
N ASP A 134 15.90 8.41 0.20
CA ASP A 134 17.31 8.06 0.39
C ASP A 134 17.52 6.62 0.88
N GLY A 135 16.50 5.78 0.81
CA GLY A 135 16.50 4.43 1.36
C GLY A 135 16.20 4.35 2.86
N THR A 136 15.90 5.48 3.51
CA THR A 136 15.58 5.54 4.95
C THR A 136 14.09 5.67 5.26
N GLY A 137 13.23 5.88 4.26
CA GLY A 137 11.78 6.02 4.44
C GLY A 137 11.08 4.73 4.87
N SER A 138 9.79 4.64 4.60
CA SER A 138 8.97 3.45 4.91
C SER A 138 9.44 2.18 4.20
N ILE A 139 10.10 2.31 3.05
CA ILE A 139 10.77 1.18 2.36
C ILE A 139 12.26 1.24 2.67
N THR A 140 12.79 0.16 3.20
CA THR A 140 14.23 -0.05 3.46
C THR A 140 14.75 -1.24 2.65
N GLY A 141 16.06 -1.46 2.64
CA GLY A 141 16.72 -2.60 1.98
C GLY A 141 17.47 -2.26 0.71
N THR A 142 17.15 -1.15 0.00
CA THR A 142 17.96 -0.66 -1.11
C THR A 142 18.77 0.55 -0.65
N ASP A 143 20.10 0.47 -0.74
CA ASP A 143 20.97 1.62 -0.51
C ASP A 143 21.10 2.44 -1.80
N PHE A 144 20.23 3.41 -1.97
CA PHE A 144 20.26 4.33 -3.10
C PHE A 144 21.47 5.29 -3.07
N ASN A 145 22.15 5.41 -1.94
CA ASN A 145 23.37 6.23 -1.79
C ASN A 145 24.66 5.45 -2.12
N SER A 146 24.58 4.19 -2.52
CA SER A 146 25.73 3.32 -2.82
C SER A 146 26.60 3.79 -3.98
N GLY A 147 26.19 4.83 -4.73
CA GLY A 147 26.86 5.30 -5.94
C GLY A 147 26.54 4.50 -7.21
N ALA A 148 25.72 3.44 -7.09
CA ALA A 148 25.21 2.67 -8.24
C ALA A 148 24.00 3.34 -8.90
N TYR A 149 23.37 4.29 -8.21
CA TYR A 149 22.17 4.97 -8.66
C TYR A 149 22.45 6.42 -9.04
N SER A 150 21.74 6.90 -10.04
CA SER A 150 21.58 8.31 -10.39
C SER A 150 20.19 8.79 -9.93
N SER A 151 19.84 10.02 -10.24
CA SER A 151 18.52 10.57 -9.95
C SER A 151 17.96 11.32 -11.15
N PHE A 152 16.65 11.25 -11.31
CA PHE A 152 15.87 12.01 -12.27
C PHE A 152 14.74 12.72 -11.54
N THR A 153 14.45 13.97 -11.88
CA THR A 153 13.30 14.71 -11.38
C THR A 153 12.29 14.88 -12.50
N ASP A 154 11.07 14.43 -12.27
CA ASP A 154 9.96 14.63 -13.19
C ASP A 154 9.47 16.08 -13.07
N GLU A 155 9.63 16.86 -14.13
CA GLU A 155 9.26 18.28 -14.13
C GLU A 155 7.74 18.50 -14.06
N ARG A 156 6.93 17.47 -14.33
CA ARG A 156 5.47 17.57 -14.32
C ARG A 156 4.91 17.75 -12.92
N ASP A 157 5.50 17.06 -11.90
CA ASP A 157 5.03 17.08 -10.51
C ASP A 157 6.15 17.36 -9.49
N GLY A 158 7.40 17.46 -9.94
CA GLY A 158 8.58 17.71 -9.12
C GLY A 158 9.06 16.49 -8.31
N LYS A 159 8.48 15.30 -8.51
CA LYS A 159 8.93 14.08 -7.86
C LYS A 159 10.28 13.61 -8.41
N SER A 160 11.13 13.12 -7.51
CA SER A 160 12.45 12.60 -7.88
C SER A 160 12.46 11.08 -7.77
N TYR A 161 13.11 10.43 -8.72
CA TYR A 161 13.26 8.99 -8.82
C TYR A 161 14.74 8.63 -8.86
N PHE A 162 15.11 7.56 -8.17
CA PHE A 162 16.40 6.93 -8.41
C PHE A 162 16.38 6.17 -9.72
N THR A 163 17.50 6.25 -10.45
CA THR A 163 17.69 5.56 -11.72
C THR A 163 18.92 4.68 -11.68
N VAL A 164 18.96 3.64 -12.49
CA VAL A 164 20.08 2.71 -12.64
C VAL A 164 20.31 2.36 -14.09
N THR A 165 21.55 2.17 -14.48
CA THR A 165 21.89 1.65 -15.82
C THR A 165 21.95 0.12 -15.74
N ALA A 166 21.10 -0.54 -16.49
CA ALA A 166 21.06 -2.00 -16.64
C ALA A 166 20.63 -2.39 -18.05
N GLY A 167 21.23 -3.43 -18.61
CA GLY A 167 21.02 -3.84 -20.01
C GLY A 167 21.40 -2.75 -21.03
N GLY A 168 22.34 -1.87 -20.66
CA GLY A 168 22.76 -0.75 -21.51
C GLY A 168 21.76 0.40 -21.60
N ARG A 169 20.68 0.38 -20.84
CA ARG A 169 19.67 1.45 -20.77
C ARG A 169 19.53 1.97 -19.33
N GLU A 170 19.08 3.21 -19.18
CA GLU A 170 18.77 3.81 -17.87
C GLU A 170 17.31 3.52 -17.52
N TRP A 171 17.07 2.98 -16.32
CA TRP A 171 15.77 2.58 -15.79
C TRP A 171 15.43 3.33 -14.52
N PHE A 172 14.15 3.59 -14.30
CA PHE A 172 13.70 3.93 -12.95
C PHE A 172 13.93 2.73 -12.00
N ALA A 173 14.62 2.97 -10.90
CA ALA A 173 14.77 1.98 -9.82
C ALA A 173 13.59 1.99 -8.83
N GLN A 174 12.58 2.82 -9.07
CA GLN A 174 11.34 2.96 -8.32
C GLN A 174 10.15 2.94 -9.28
N ASN A 175 8.99 2.49 -8.78
CA ASN A 175 7.75 2.58 -9.57
C ASN A 175 7.39 4.04 -9.80
N LEU A 176 6.88 4.37 -10.97
CA LEU A 176 6.37 5.70 -11.28
C LEU A 176 5.23 6.04 -10.32
N ALA A 177 5.25 7.27 -9.80
CA ALA A 177 4.32 7.78 -8.78
C ALA A 177 3.57 9.05 -9.28
N TYR A 178 3.40 9.22 -10.59
CA TYR A 178 2.71 10.36 -11.18
C TYR A 178 1.20 10.22 -10.96
N GLU A 179 0.62 11.15 -10.17
CA GLU A 179 -0.76 11.07 -9.68
C GLU A 179 -1.76 11.84 -10.53
N GLU A 180 -1.27 12.73 -11.43
CA GLU A 180 -2.13 13.55 -12.27
C GLU A 180 -2.70 12.74 -13.44
N ALA A 181 -3.68 13.33 -14.13
CA ALA A 181 -4.29 12.70 -15.28
C ALA A 181 -3.29 12.49 -16.43
N VAL A 182 -3.33 11.30 -17.01
CA VAL A 182 -2.54 10.93 -18.18
C VAL A 182 -3.34 11.26 -19.43
N SER A 183 -2.68 11.75 -20.48
CA SER A 183 -3.31 12.05 -21.77
C SER A 183 -2.58 11.36 -22.91
N ASP A 184 -3.32 10.91 -23.92
CA ASP A 184 -2.77 10.41 -25.19
C ASP A 184 -2.49 11.54 -26.20
N GLY A 185 -2.70 12.80 -25.79
CA GLY A 185 -2.60 13.99 -26.61
C GLY A 185 -3.94 14.47 -27.20
N GLU A 186 -4.95 13.64 -27.22
CA GLU A 186 -6.31 13.96 -27.68
C GLU A 186 -7.35 13.78 -26.57
N ASN A 187 -7.17 12.76 -25.73
CA ASN A 187 -8.12 12.37 -24.68
C ASN A 187 -7.45 12.41 -23.30
N ASP A 188 -8.26 12.71 -22.30
CA ASP A 188 -7.93 12.52 -20.91
C ASP A 188 -8.23 11.05 -20.53
N LEU A 189 -7.18 10.31 -20.20
CA LEU A 189 -7.25 8.88 -19.79
C LEU A 189 -7.47 8.72 -18.29
N GLY A 190 -7.57 9.82 -17.54
CA GLY A 190 -7.71 9.84 -16.09
C GLY A 190 -6.41 9.54 -15.34
N CYS A 191 -6.52 9.52 -14.03
CA CYS A 191 -5.40 9.22 -13.12
C CYS A 191 -5.27 7.72 -12.92
N GLY A 192 -4.05 7.25 -12.69
CA GLY A 192 -3.83 5.93 -12.11
C GLY A 192 -4.28 5.89 -10.64
N VAL A 193 -4.19 4.74 -10.01
CA VAL A 193 -4.67 4.55 -8.63
C VAL A 193 -3.53 4.21 -7.67
N PRO A 194 -3.42 4.89 -6.51
CA PRO A 194 -2.47 4.53 -5.47
C PRO A 194 -2.93 3.28 -4.70
N TYR A 195 -1.99 2.54 -4.10
CA TYR A 195 -2.31 1.35 -3.30
C TYR A 195 -3.38 1.65 -2.25
N VAL A 196 -4.39 0.77 -2.20
CA VAL A 196 -5.59 0.87 -1.34
C VAL A 196 -6.27 2.24 -1.37
N ASN A 197 -6.17 2.92 -2.51
CA ASN A 197 -6.76 4.24 -2.75
C ASN A 197 -6.27 5.31 -1.75
N SER A 198 -5.00 5.20 -1.31
CA SER A 198 -4.38 6.12 -0.35
C SER A 198 -3.26 6.91 -1.01
N GLU A 199 -3.44 8.22 -1.12
CA GLU A 199 -2.41 9.15 -1.64
C GLU A 199 -1.08 9.05 -0.87
N ALA A 200 -1.13 8.71 0.42
CA ALA A 200 0.07 8.49 1.21
C ALA A 200 0.93 7.32 0.69
N MET A 201 0.32 6.38 -0.04
CA MET A 201 1.01 5.21 -0.59
C MET A 201 1.58 5.43 -2.00
N ALA A 202 1.23 6.52 -2.68
CA ALA A 202 1.73 6.84 -4.01
C ALA A 202 3.27 6.93 -4.04
N ASP A 203 3.86 7.67 -3.11
CA ASP A 203 5.31 7.83 -3.01
C ASP A 203 6.04 6.57 -2.46
N ILE A 204 5.29 5.58 -1.98
CA ILE A 204 5.82 4.35 -1.38
C ILE A 204 5.84 3.20 -2.39
N PHE A 205 4.69 2.87 -2.98
CA PHE A 205 4.53 1.76 -3.91
C PHE A 205 4.46 2.19 -5.38
N GLY A 206 4.34 3.50 -5.63
CA GLY A 206 4.02 4.05 -6.94
C GLY A 206 2.51 4.01 -7.21
N ILE A 207 2.17 4.35 -8.42
CA ILE A 207 0.80 4.35 -8.95
C ILE A 207 0.60 3.11 -9.82
N TYR A 208 -0.61 2.58 -9.81
CA TYR A 208 -1.03 1.48 -10.68
C TYR A 208 -1.80 2.10 -11.84
N TYR A 209 -1.34 1.85 -13.04
CA TYR A 209 -1.90 2.37 -14.29
C TYR A 209 -2.60 1.26 -15.04
N THR A 210 -3.71 1.57 -15.73
CA THR A 210 -4.20 0.69 -16.79
C THR A 210 -3.17 0.63 -17.92
N GLN A 211 -3.29 -0.33 -18.82
CA GLN A 211 -2.35 -0.43 -19.94
C GLN A 211 -2.37 0.83 -20.83
N GLU A 212 -3.56 1.36 -21.06
CA GLU A 212 -3.70 2.59 -21.86
C GLU A 212 -3.01 3.79 -21.21
N GLN A 213 -3.21 3.99 -19.91
CA GLN A 213 -2.49 5.02 -19.15
C GLN A 213 -0.97 4.79 -19.16
N ALA A 214 -0.52 3.54 -18.97
CA ALA A 214 0.91 3.20 -18.90
C ALA A 214 1.69 3.58 -20.15
N ARG A 215 1.05 3.56 -21.34
CA ARG A 215 1.66 3.96 -22.61
C ARG A 215 2.06 5.43 -22.67
N HIS A 216 1.40 6.27 -21.87
CA HIS A 216 1.54 7.73 -21.91
C HIS A 216 2.00 8.32 -20.57
N ALA A 217 2.19 7.49 -19.54
CA ALA A 217 2.49 7.99 -18.19
C ALA A 217 3.96 8.35 -17.96
N CYS A 218 4.91 7.78 -18.71
CA CYS A 218 6.32 8.12 -18.54
C CYS A 218 6.60 9.59 -18.90
N PRO A 219 7.52 10.27 -18.17
CA PRO A 219 7.88 11.66 -18.48
C PRO A 219 8.67 11.80 -19.79
N ASP A 220 8.80 13.02 -20.28
CA ASP A 220 9.54 13.31 -21.51
C ASP A 220 10.97 12.78 -21.48
N GLY A 221 11.37 12.10 -22.57
CA GLY A 221 12.66 11.41 -22.68
C GLY A 221 12.71 10.03 -22.03
N TRP A 222 11.61 9.58 -21.49
CA TRP A 222 11.42 8.26 -20.94
C TRP A 222 10.21 7.58 -21.59
N GLU A 223 10.20 6.27 -21.60
CA GLU A 223 9.16 5.49 -22.27
C GLU A 223 8.80 4.23 -21.48
N LEU A 224 7.64 3.67 -21.76
CA LEU A 224 7.26 2.34 -21.30
C LEU A 224 8.20 1.31 -21.97
N PRO A 225 8.91 0.47 -21.20
CA PRO A 225 9.87 -0.49 -21.76
C PRO A 225 9.18 -1.51 -22.66
N ASP A 226 9.80 -1.78 -23.79
CA ASP A 226 9.43 -2.84 -24.73
C ASP A 226 10.18 -4.14 -24.43
N GLY A 227 9.89 -5.21 -25.20
CA GLY A 227 10.53 -6.51 -25.06
C GLY A 227 12.03 -6.48 -25.31
N GLU A 228 12.55 -5.55 -26.12
CA GLU A 228 14.00 -5.41 -26.36
C GLU A 228 14.69 -4.85 -25.10
N ALA A 229 14.09 -3.86 -24.45
CA ALA A 229 14.59 -3.30 -23.20
C ALA A 229 14.59 -4.37 -22.09
N TRP A 230 13.48 -5.10 -21.94
CA TRP A 230 13.37 -6.20 -20.98
C TRP A 230 14.35 -7.33 -21.26
N LEU A 231 14.56 -7.70 -22.53
CA LEU A 231 15.54 -8.70 -22.93
C LEU A 231 16.97 -8.27 -22.55
N ALA A 232 17.33 -7.02 -22.83
CA ALA A 232 18.65 -6.51 -22.48
C ALA A 232 18.89 -6.51 -20.95
N LEU A 233 17.89 -6.11 -20.16
CA LEU A 233 17.90 -6.21 -18.69
C LEU A 233 18.06 -7.65 -18.23
N ALA A 234 17.35 -8.61 -18.84
CA ALA A 234 17.41 -10.03 -18.50
C ALA A 234 18.77 -10.65 -18.83
N VAL A 235 19.39 -10.28 -19.96
CA VAL A 235 20.74 -10.72 -20.32
C VAL A 235 21.77 -10.26 -19.29
N GLU A 236 21.68 -9.02 -18.82
CA GLU A 236 22.55 -8.53 -17.76
C GLU A 236 22.30 -9.28 -16.44
N ALA A 237 21.03 -9.46 -16.07
CA ALA A 237 20.65 -10.22 -14.87
C ALA A 237 21.19 -11.63 -14.84
N ALA A 238 21.28 -12.27 -15.99
CA ALA A 238 21.88 -13.62 -16.17
C ALA A 238 23.42 -13.63 -16.22
N GLY A 239 24.08 -12.47 -16.07
CA GLY A 239 25.54 -12.38 -16.21
C GLY A 239 26.05 -12.61 -17.63
N ASN A 240 25.25 -12.28 -18.64
CA ASN A 240 25.49 -12.52 -20.09
C ASN A 240 25.58 -14.01 -20.46
N GLU A 241 25.14 -14.92 -19.60
CA GLU A 241 25.10 -16.37 -19.90
C GLU A 241 23.69 -16.78 -20.37
N GLY A 242 23.58 -17.06 -21.67
CA GLY A 242 22.59 -18.00 -22.22
C GLY A 242 21.10 -17.70 -22.02
N VAL A 243 20.69 -16.43 -21.91
CA VAL A 243 19.27 -16.09 -21.92
C VAL A 243 18.72 -16.35 -23.32
N SER A 244 17.80 -17.29 -23.44
CA SER A 244 17.07 -17.52 -24.69
C SER A 244 16.09 -16.37 -24.89
N SER A 245 16.19 -15.70 -26.02
CA SER A 245 15.25 -14.65 -26.43
C SER A 245 13.93 -15.19 -26.98
N ASP A 246 13.71 -16.51 -26.90
CA ASP A 246 12.56 -17.16 -27.50
C ASP A 246 11.26 -16.70 -26.81
N GLY A 247 10.69 -15.64 -27.33
CA GLY A 247 9.32 -15.27 -27.06
C GLY A 247 9.09 -14.26 -25.93
N PHE A 248 10.06 -13.45 -25.54
CA PHE A 248 9.83 -12.46 -24.50
C PHE A 248 8.97 -11.26 -24.97
N ALA A 249 9.02 -10.93 -26.25
CA ALA A 249 8.04 -10.03 -26.87
C ALA A 249 6.63 -10.65 -27.00
N VAL A 250 6.51 -11.97 -26.83
CA VAL A 250 5.28 -12.74 -26.95
C VAL A 250 5.21 -13.74 -25.81
N ALA A 251 4.68 -13.36 -24.65
CA ALA A 251 4.40 -14.23 -23.51
C ALA A 251 5.49 -15.30 -23.25
N GLY A 252 6.68 -14.87 -22.83
CA GLY A 252 7.83 -15.76 -22.57
C GLY A 252 8.19 -15.87 -21.09
N THR A 253 9.24 -16.61 -20.81
CA THR A 253 9.78 -16.80 -19.46
C THR A 253 11.29 -16.59 -19.48
N PHE A 254 11.81 -15.78 -18.53
CA PHE A 254 13.24 -15.74 -18.27
C PHE A 254 13.56 -16.53 -17.02
N THR A 255 14.40 -17.53 -17.18
CA THR A 255 14.67 -18.52 -16.13
C THR A 255 15.78 -18.06 -15.20
N GLY A 256 15.53 -18.15 -13.89
CA GLY A 256 16.54 -18.03 -12.84
C GLY A 256 17.02 -16.63 -12.51
N ILE A 257 16.42 -15.58 -13.08
CA ILE A 257 16.92 -14.19 -12.96
C ILE A 257 16.10 -13.28 -12.08
N ALA A 258 14.95 -13.72 -11.58
CA ALA A 258 14.06 -12.85 -10.78
C ALA A 258 14.78 -12.22 -9.58
N GLY A 259 15.60 -12.98 -8.87
CA GLY A 259 16.35 -12.50 -7.71
C GLY A 259 17.37 -11.39 -8.03
N ALA A 260 17.85 -11.29 -9.27
CA ALA A 260 18.72 -10.21 -9.70
C ALA A 260 18.02 -8.86 -9.84
N LEU A 261 16.69 -8.89 -10.03
CA LEU A 261 15.85 -7.71 -10.12
C LEU A 261 15.17 -7.34 -8.81
N MET A 262 14.95 -8.33 -7.92
CA MET A 262 14.28 -8.16 -6.63
C MET A 262 15.18 -7.46 -5.61
N THR A 263 14.63 -6.56 -4.81
CA THR A 263 15.31 -6.01 -3.64
C THR A 263 14.80 -6.66 -2.35
N ASP A 264 15.71 -6.98 -1.44
CA ASP A 264 15.38 -7.47 -0.09
C ASP A 264 14.87 -6.31 0.76
N ALA A 265 13.63 -5.92 0.48
CA ALA A 265 13.01 -4.73 1.05
C ALA A 265 12.05 -5.08 2.19
N ALA A 266 11.95 -4.16 3.14
CA ALA A 266 10.91 -4.16 4.15
C ALA A 266 10.09 -2.85 4.10
N PHE A 267 8.79 -2.96 4.28
CA PHE A 267 7.87 -1.85 4.45
C PHE A 267 7.50 -1.72 5.92
N ASN A 268 7.89 -0.61 6.55
CA ASN A 268 7.73 -0.39 8.00
C ASN A 268 8.11 -1.63 8.82
N THR A 269 9.31 -2.18 8.56
CA THR A 269 9.88 -3.39 9.18
C THR A 269 9.24 -4.73 8.77
N ILE A 270 8.21 -4.72 7.94
CA ILE A 270 7.58 -5.95 7.42
C ILE A 270 8.24 -6.30 6.09
N THR A 271 8.82 -7.50 6.00
CA THR A 271 9.45 -7.99 4.77
C THR A 271 8.46 -7.97 3.60
N MET A 272 8.87 -7.36 2.49
CA MET A 272 8.04 -7.25 1.28
C MET A 272 7.95 -8.54 0.51
N TRP A 273 9.06 -9.30 0.41
CA TRP A 273 9.10 -10.62 -0.20
C TRP A 273 9.17 -11.68 0.88
N GLU A 274 8.24 -12.62 0.91
CA GLU A 274 8.36 -13.78 1.78
C GLU A 274 9.61 -14.59 1.43
N TYR A 275 10.26 -15.20 2.44
CA TYR A 275 11.43 -16.01 2.21
C TYR A 275 11.08 -17.30 1.43
N TRP A 276 11.75 -17.52 0.31
CA TRP A 276 11.65 -18.73 -0.47
C TRP A 276 13.05 -19.28 -0.80
N PRO A 277 13.37 -20.54 -0.45
CA PRO A 277 14.74 -21.05 -0.53
C PRO A 277 15.30 -21.18 -1.96
N GLN A 278 14.44 -21.22 -2.99
CA GLN A 278 14.84 -21.28 -4.38
C GLN A 278 15.09 -19.92 -5.03
N VAL A 279 14.66 -18.84 -4.38
CA VAL A 279 14.84 -17.46 -4.87
C VAL A 279 15.91 -16.77 -4.05
N LYS A 280 17.05 -16.49 -4.66
CA LYS A 280 18.12 -15.72 -4.03
C LYS A 280 18.01 -14.27 -4.46
N ILE A 281 17.48 -13.43 -3.60
CA ILE A 281 17.38 -11.98 -3.82
C ILE A 281 18.79 -11.38 -3.73
N THR A 282 19.22 -10.70 -4.79
CA THR A 282 20.54 -10.04 -4.87
C THR A 282 20.46 -8.60 -5.32
N ASN A 283 19.41 -8.22 -6.04
CA ASN A 283 19.28 -6.91 -6.69
C ASN A 283 20.51 -6.50 -7.50
N SER A 284 21.18 -7.45 -8.12
CA SER A 284 22.47 -7.21 -8.80
C SER A 284 22.37 -6.28 -10.00
N THR A 285 21.19 -6.14 -10.60
CA THR A 285 20.91 -5.15 -11.66
C THR A 285 20.59 -3.76 -11.12
N GLY A 286 20.31 -3.61 -9.83
CA GLY A 286 19.82 -2.37 -9.24
C GLY A 286 18.37 -2.02 -9.60
N PHE A 287 17.65 -2.88 -10.31
CA PHE A 287 16.26 -2.62 -10.73
C PHE A 287 15.31 -2.45 -9.53
N SER A 288 15.59 -3.06 -8.40
CA SER A 288 14.92 -2.89 -7.10
C SER A 288 13.40 -3.15 -7.16
N ALA A 289 12.99 -4.28 -7.76
CA ALA A 289 11.59 -4.68 -7.80
C ALA A 289 11.01 -4.88 -6.38
N LEU A 290 9.82 -4.33 -6.14
CA LEU A 290 9.03 -4.49 -4.92
C LEU A 290 7.78 -5.32 -5.21
N SER A 291 7.39 -6.18 -4.28
CA SER A 291 6.19 -7.01 -4.39
C SER A 291 4.91 -6.20 -4.11
N THR A 292 4.62 -5.23 -4.94
CA THR A 292 3.46 -4.35 -4.80
C THR A 292 2.15 -4.91 -5.36
N GLY A 293 2.19 -6.08 -6.03
CA GLY A 293 1.01 -6.70 -6.64
C GLY A 293 0.50 -5.95 -7.87
N PHE A 294 -0.81 -6.01 -8.07
CA PHE A 294 -1.56 -5.32 -9.12
C PHE A 294 -2.95 -4.95 -8.62
N ALA A 295 -3.69 -4.17 -9.40
CA ALA A 295 -5.06 -3.79 -9.07
C ALA A 295 -6.02 -4.17 -10.20
N THR A 296 -7.29 -4.33 -9.85
CA THR A 296 -8.41 -4.37 -10.79
C THR A 296 -9.24 -3.10 -10.58
N VAL A 297 -9.38 -2.31 -11.62
CA VAL A 297 -10.14 -1.07 -11.65
C VAL A 297 -11.37 -1.27 -12.55
N SER A 298 -12.55 -0.90 -12.09
CA SER A 298 -13.78 -1.09 -12.86
C SER A 298 -14.78 0.02 -12.58
N GLY A 299 -14.89 0.96 -13.51
CA GLY A 299 -15.80 2.10 -13.43
C GLY A 299 -15.65 2.84 -12.09
N ASP A 300 -16.78 3.17 -11.46
CA ASP A 300 -16.83 3.93 -10.19
C ASP A 300 -16.63 3.05 -8.94
N THR A 301 -16.21 1.79 -9.09
CA THR A 301 -15.98 0.91 -7.95
C THR A 301 -14.63 1.17 -7.29
N VAL A 302 -14.53 0.90 -5.98
CA VAL A 302 -13.25 0.94 -5.28
C VAL A 302 -12.31 -0.09 -5.89
N PRO A 303 -11.08 0.29 -6.30
CA PRO A 303 -10.12 -0.65 -6.86
C PRO A 303 -9.83 -1.83 -5.93
N ALA A 304 -9.75 -3.03 -6.48
CA ALA A 304 -9.35 -4.22 -5.75
C ALA A 304 -7.84 -4.47 -5.95
N PHE A 305 -7.07 -4.54 -4.86
CA PHE A 305 -5.62 -4.79 -4.88
C PHE A 305 -5.34 -6.23 -4.53
N GLU A 306 -4.47 -6.87 -5.30
CA GLU A 306 -4.17 -8.29 -5.21
C GLU A 306 -2.66 -8.55 -5.19
N ALA A 307 -2.27 -9.64 -4.54
CA ALA A 307 -0.91 -10.19 -4.56
C ALA A 307 0.20 -9.22 -4.05
N ALA A 308 -0.12 -8.18 -3.30
CA ALA A 308 0.89 -7.44 -2.54
C ALA A 308 1.65 -8.40 -1.61
N THR A 309 2.98 -8.22 -1.46
CA THR A 309 3.94 -9.12 -0.81
C THR A 309 4.21 -10.47 -1.54
N GLN A 310 3.52 -10.75 -2.63
CA GLN A 310 3.66 -12.00 -3.38
C GLN A 310 4.15 -11.79 -4.81
N LYS A 311 3.79 -10.66 -5.44
CA LYS A 311 4.11 -10.39 -6.84
C LYS A 311 4.58 -8.96 -7.05
N ALA A 312 5.47 -8.78 -8.03
CA ALA A 312 5.70 -7.51 -8.71
C ALA A 312 5.22 -7.65 -10.15
N VAL A 313 4.43 -6.70 -10.63
CA VAL A 313 3.84 -6.73 -11.97
C VAL A 313 4.12 -5.41 -12.67
N PHE A 314 4.63 -5.49 -13.90
CA PHE A 314 5.07 -4.32 -14.67
C PHE A 314 4.53 -4.37 -16.10
N TRP A 315 3.89 -3.30 -16.53
CA TRP A 315 3.49 -3.16 -17.92
C TRP A 315 4.70 -3.12 -18.87
N THR A 316 4.49 -3.61 -20.09
CA THR A 316 5.38 -3.43 -21.23
C THR A 316 4.66 -2.70 -22.36
N ALA A 317 5.44 -2.12 -23.28
CA ALA A 317 4.89 -1.49 -24.49
C ALA A 317 4.34 -2.50 -25.49
N ASP A 318 4.69 -3.77 -25.33
CA ASP A 318 4.30 -4.85 -26.26
C ASP A 318 2.83 -5.20 -26.14
N THR A 319 2.28 -5.67 -27.25
CA THR A 319 0.90 -6.16 -27.34
C THR A 319 0.81 -7.43 -28.16
N GLU A 320 -0.23 -8.21 -27.92
CA GLU A 320 -0.70 -9.23 -28.82
C GLU A 320 -2.14 -8.90 -29.25
N GLY A 321 -2.30 -8.48 -30.49
CA GLY A 321 -3.52 -7.83 -30.95
C GLY A 321 -3.79 -6.56 -30.15
N ASP A 322 -4.97 -6.43 -29.55
CA ASP A 322 -5.38 -5.29 -28.73
C ASP A 322 -5.04 -5.51 -27.23
N THR A 323 -4.43 -6.63 -26.88
CA THR A 323 -4.13 -6.98 -25.49
C THR A 323 -2.71 -6.60 -25.12
N GLY A 324 -2.54 -5.81 -24.06
CA GLY A 324 -1.23 -5.45 -23.53
C GLY A 324 -0.56 -6.60 -22.81
N LEU A 325 0.78 -6.63 -22.88
CA LEU A 325 1.57 -7.56 -22.12
C LEU A 325 2.09 -6.92 -20.83
N TYR A 326 2.31 -7.77 -19.84
CA TYR A 326 3.03 -7.40 -18.62
C TYR A 326 4.03 -8.48 -18.24
N HIS A 327 5.08 -8.09 -17.55
CA HIS A 327 6.02 -9.01 -16.91
C HIS A 327 5.76 -9.07 -15.42
N TYR A 328 6.00 -10.25 -14.82
CA TYR A 328 5.82 -10.39 -13.38
C TYR A 328 6.85 -11.32 -12.75
N ILE A 329 7.16 -11.01 -11.52
CA ILE A 329 8.01 -11.77 -10.61
C ILE A 329 7.11 -12.27 -9.48
N THR A 330 7.28 -13.52 -9.08
CA THR A 330 6.60 -14.09 -7.91
C THR A 330 7.61 -14.44 -6.82
N VAL A 331 7.16 -14.40 -5.56
CA VAL A 331 8.01 -14.67 -4.40
C VAL A 331 8.58 -16.10 -4.41
N ASP A 332 7.84 -17.04 -4.97
CA ASP A 332 8.11 -18.50 -4.91
C ASP A 332 8.80 -19.07 -6.15
N ASN A 333 9.14 -18.23 -7.12
CA ASN A 333 9.72 -18.70 -8.37
C ASN A 333 10.92 -17.83 -8.80
N PRO A 334 12.07 -18.44 -9.17
CA PRO A 334 13.24 -17.69 -9.62
C PRO A 334 13.11 -17.10 -11.04
N ASP A 335 12.03 -17.40 -11.74
CA ASP A 335 11.81 -16.99 -13.12
C ASP A 335 10.99 -15.67 -13.20
N ILE A 336 11.14 -14.95 -14.31
CA ILE A 336 10.26 -13.85 -14.69
C ILE A 336 9.33 -14.36 -15.78
N TYR A 337 8.06 -14.11 -15.62
CA TYR A 337 7.00 -14.52 -16.54
C TYR A 337 6.38 -13.34 -17.25
N SER A 338 5.78 -13.59 -18.40
CA SER A 338 4.90 -12.66 -19.09
C SER A 338 3.46 -13.12 -19.01
N GLY A 339 2.55 -12.17 -19.04
CA GLY A 339 1.13 -12.42 -19.06
C GLY A 339 0.40 -11.40 -19.94
N TYR A 340 -0.86 -11.68 -20.21
CA TYR A 340 -1.74 -10.81 -20.96
C TYR A 340 -2.64 -10.04 -20.00
N GLY A 341 -2.61 -8.71 -20.10
CA GLY A 341 -3.46 -7.84 -19.30
C GLY A 341 -4.90 -7.81 -19.82
N TYR A 342 -5.84 -7.61 -18.94
CA TYR A 342 -7.22 -7.33 -19.29
C TYR A 342 -7.53 -5.84 -19.06
N GLU A 343 -8.54 -5.29 -19.71
CA GLU A 343 -8.85 -3.87 -19.76
C GLU A 343 -8.91 -3.19 -18.38
N SER A 344 -9.50 -3.89 -17.40
CA SER A 344 -9.61 -3.37 -16.03
C SER A 344 -8.40 -3.67 -15.15
N MET A 345 -7.32 -4.25 -15.67
CA MET A 345 -6.09 -4.47 -14.91
C MET A 345 -5.28 -3.18 -14.81
N ALA A 346 -4.76 -2.89 -13.63
CA ALA A 346 -3.79 -1.83 -13.41
C ALA A 346 -2.55 -2.39 -12.69
N ALA A 347 -1.37 -1.99 -13.14
CA ALA A 347 -0.09 -2.48 -12.64
C ALA A 347 0.94 -1.35 -12.53
N SER A 348 2.04 -1.66 -11.86
CA SER A 348 3.16 -0.73 -11.70
C SER A 348 3.85 -0.44 -13.04
N LEU A 349 4.51 0.69 -13.10
CA LEU A 349 5.26 1.15 -14.26
C LEU A 349 6.71 1.48 -13.88
N ARG A 350 7.64 0.97 -14.68
CA ARG A 350 9.06 1.32 -14.66
C ARG A 350 9.41 1.97 -15.98
N CYS A 351 9.70 3.25 -15.96
CA CYS A 351 10.14 3.93 -17.19
C CYS A 351 11.59 3.57 -17.52
N VAL A 352 11.87 3.50 -18.80
CA VAL A 352 13.20 3.34 -19.35
C VAL A 352 13.53 4.55 -20.23
N LYS A 353 14.78 4.98 -20.26
CA LYS A 353 15.19 6.13 -21.06
C LYS A 353 15.05 5.81 -22.55
N SER A 354 14.42 6.70 -23.29
CA SER A 354 14.23 6.55 -24.73
C SER A 354 15.57 6.36 -25.45
N ALA A 355 15.59 5.48 -26.44
CA ALA A 355 16.75 5.32 -27.30
C ALA A 355 16.95 6.60 -28.13
N ASN A 356 18.16 7.15 -28.13
CA ASN A 356 18.53 8.30 -28.94
C ASN A 356 18.63 7.93 -30.42
#